data_244baff9f2844f580adc2a7fe5df25bf
#
_entry.id   244baff9f2844f580adc2a7fe5df25bf
#
_cell.length_a   1.000
_cell.length_b   1.000
_cell.length_c   1.000
_cell.angle_alpha   90.00
_cell.angle_beta   90.00
_cell.angle_gamma   90.00
#
_symmetry.space_group_name_H-M   'P 1'
#
loop_
_entity.id
_entity.type
_entity.pdbx_description
1 polymer ?
#
loop_
_entity_poly.entity_id
_entity_poly.type
_entity_poly.pdbx_seq_one_letter_code
_entity_poly.pdbx_strand_id
1 'polypeptide(L)'
;MPEIRQRILENMQKFSRAMIGAVLFLPVIGLILALSSVLTNPTLIAETSFLHQLGQMLGDTFWPLFGNLGLLYFDGISYGLAKDKKTEVALVSVMCFIMFLGANHSWLEHTHGLAEKINGEYYGTGQTQLLGFVVVDMGVFLGIILGCTIAWVHNKVSAIELPGALSMYGGAKLTLVAMTPVVIFYAIAFTWIWPFMTHGISALTGFMKNAGVAGVFVYGFFEKFLIPTGLHHFVWSPFQLTQIGGTLNVDGQVVSGTQAIFLAYMRHPDLTPVMNDALRFSQQGMTTIFGLAGASLAFYHAAKPEKKAMAKAILLPAIITSMLTGITEPIEFTFLFVSPLLWVIHATLTAASQAICDLFTVRPWGASGLIEFLIYNLPLPVSLTRWPGYVLIGIGQFAV
;
A
#
# COMPACT_ATOMS: atom_id res chain seq x y z
N MET A 1 -28.98 10.79 15.72
CA MET A 1 -27.58 10.32 15.89
C MET A 1 -27.34 8.87 15.38
N PRO A 2 -28.20 7.84 15.63
CA PRO A 2 -27.92 6.49 15.12
C PRO A 2 -27.84 6.40 13.59
N GLU A 3 -28.69 7.08 12.86
CA GLU A 3 -28.69 7.06 11.37
C GLU A 3 -27.45 7.68 10.75
N ILE A 4 -26.90 8.76 11.31
CA ILE A 4 -25.66 9.37 10.82
C ILE A 4 -24.49 8.42 11.03
N ARG A 5 -24.41 7.77 12.21
CA ARG A 5 -23.37 6.77 12.51
C ARG A 5 -23.46 5.57 11.56
N GLN A 6 -24.64 5.09 11.28
CA GLN A 6 -24.86 3.97 10.35
C GLN A 6 -24.45 4.35 8.92
N ARG A 7 -24.81 5.54 8.41
CA ARG A 7 -24.40 6.04 7.10
C ARG A 7 -22.87 6.19 6.98
N ILE A 8 -22.21 6.69 8.03
CA ILE A 8 -20.76 6.80 8.05
C ILE A 8 -20.12 5.39 7.94
N LEU A 9 -20.57 4.44 8.75
CA LEU A 9 -20.08 3.06 8.71
C LEU A 9 -20.28 2.40 7.35
N GLU A 10 -21.47 2.56 6.73
CA GLU A 10 -21.76 2.01 5.40
C GLU A 10 -20.83 2.62 4.32
N ASN A 11 -20.58 3.94 4.39
CA ASN A 11 -19.71 4.62 3.44
C ASN A 11 -18.24 4.18 3.64
N MET A 12 -17.78 4.02 4.88
CA MET A 12 -16.45 3.50 5.20
C MET A 12 -16.28 2.06 4.68
N GLN A 13 -17.29 1.20 4.86
CA GLN A 13 -17.26 -0.16 4.33
C GLN A 13 -17.22 -0.22 2.81
N LYS A 14 -17.96 0.68 2.13
CA LYS A 14 -17.93 0.78 0.67
C LYS A 14 -16.55 1.24 0.18
N PHE A 15 -15.99 2.26 0.84
CA PHE A 15 -14.66 2.75 0.53
C PHE A 15 -13.58 1.70 0.77
N SER A 16 -13.61 1.01 1.91
CA SER A 16 -12.68 -0.08 2.21
C SER A 16 -12.73 -1.20 1.15
N ARG A 17 -13.94 -1.64 0.75
CA ARG A 17 -14.09 -2.64 -0.32
C ARG A 17 -13.57 -2.15 -1.68
N ALA A 18 -13.71 -0.87 -1.99
CA ALA A 18 -13.16 -0.30 -3.21
C ALA A 18 -11.63 -0.26 -3.17
N MET A 19 -11.04 0.06 -2.01
CA MET A 19 -9.59 0.03 -1.78
C MET A 19 -9.02 -1.38 -1.93
N ILE A 20 -9.70 -2.41 -1.41
CA ILE A 20 -9.29 -3.82 -1.57
C ILE A 20 -9.10 -4.16 -3.04
N GLY A 21 -10.01 -3.74 -3.91
CA GLY A 21 -9.91 -4.00 -5.36
C GLY A 21 -8.61 -3.47 -5.98
N ALA A 22 -8.12 -2.32 -5.52
CA ALA A 22 -6.86 -1.74 -5.98
C ALA A 22 -5.63 -2.46 -5.38
N VAL A 23 -5.72 -2.86 -4.10
CA VAL A 23 -4.59 -3.45 -3.34
C VAL A 23 -4.40 -4.93 -3.65
N LEU A 24 -5.43 -5.63 -4.11
CA LEU A 24 -5.44 -7.10 -4.29
C LEU A 24 -4.30 -7.61 -5.17
N PHE A 25 -3.82 -6.81 -6.10
CA PHE A 25 -2.74 -7.18 -7.02
C PHE A 25 -1.33 -6.95 -6.44
N LEU A 26 -1.18 -6.12 -5.41
CA LEU A 26 0.12 -5.77 -4.85
C LEU A 26 0.91 -6.97 -4.31
N PRO A 27 0.31 -7.94 -3.59
CA PRO A 27 1.02 -9.13 -3.15
C PRO A 27 1.56 -9.97 -4.32
N VAL A 28 0.81 -10.06 -5.42
CA VAL A 28 1.25 -10.78 -6.63
C VAL A 28 2.43 -10.07 -7.28
N ILE A 29 2.36 -8.76 -7.43
CA ILE A 29 3.45 -7.94 -7.97
C ILE A 29 4.69 -8.08 -7.07
N GLY A 30 4.53 -7.96 -5.75
CA GLY A 30 5.60 -8.12 -4.77
C GLY A 30 6.26 -9.49 -4.84
N LEU A 31 5.47 -10.56 -4.98
CA LEU A 31 5.98 -11.92 -5.13
C LEU A 31 6.82 -12.10 -6.39
N ILE A 32 6.37 -11.53 -7.52
CA ILE A 32 7.11 -11.60 -8.79
C ILE A 32 8.43 -10.80 -8.69
N LEU A 33 8.41 -9.62 -8.07
CA LEU A 33 9.61 -8.84 -7.83
C LEU A 33 10.58 -9.53 -6.86
N ALA A 34 10.08 -10.23 -5.84
CA ALA A 34 10.90 -11.05 -4.97
C ALA A 34 11.55 -12.21 -5.73
N LEU A 35 10.79 -12.89 -6.58
CA LEU A 35 11.35 -13.92 -7.47
C LEU A 35 12.41 -13.33 -8.42
N SER A 36 12.14 -12.18 -9.04
CA SER A 36 13.13 -11.44 -9.83
C SER A 36 14.42 -11.22 -9.03
N SER A 37 14.32 -10.77 -7.78
CA SER A 37 15.48 -10.50 -6.93
C SER A 37 16.27 -11.76 -6.57
N VAL A 38 15.60 -12.90 -6.37
CA VAL A 38 16.28 -14.21 -6.19
C VAL A 38 17.03 -14.62 -7.46
N LEU A 39 16.38 -14.47 -8.63
CA LEU A 39 16.97 -14.84 -9.93
C LEU A 39 18.15 -13.92 -10.32
N THR A 40 18.16 -12.68 -9.85
CA THR A 40 19.25 -11.72 -10.09
C THR A 40 20.31 -11.71 -8.98
N ASN A 41 20.17 -12.57 -7.97
CA ASN A 41 21.17 -12.67 -6.91
C ASN A 41 22.44 -13.38 -7.43
N PRO A 42 23.59 -12.69 -7.52
CA PRO A 42 24.81 -13.26 -8.10
C PRO A 42 25.42 -14.40 -7.27
N THR A 43 25.05 -14.52 -6.00
CA THR A 43 25.50 -15.62 -5.14
C THR A 43 24.75 -16.93 -5.41
N LEU A 44 23.55 -16.85 -6.02
CA LEU A 44 22.70 -17.99 -6.31
C LEU A 44 22.74 -18.37 -7.79
N ILE A 45 22.81 -17.36 -8.69
CA ILE A 45 22.65 -17.53 -10.12
C ILE A 45 23.70 -16.68 -10.84
N ALA A 46 24.48 -17.32 -11.72
CA ALA A 46 25.52 -16.63 -12.50
C ALA A 46 24.89 -15.54 -13.40
N GLU A 47 25.48 -14.35 -13.44
CA GLU A 47 25.00 -13.19 -14.21
C GLU A 47 24.85 -13.47 -15.70
N THR A 48 25.67 -14.37 -16.25
CA THR A 48 25.63 -14.77 -17.66
C THR A 48 24.54 -15.80 -17.97
N SER A 49 23.82 -16.29 -16.96
CA SER A 49 22.81 -17.33 -17.17
C SER A 49 21.50 -16.75 -17.72
N PHE A 50 20.77 -17.58 -18.44
CA PHE A 50 19.41 -17.26 -18.93
C PHE A 50 18.45 -16.92 -17.75
N LEU A 51 18.60 -17.61 -16.62
CA LEU A 51 17.76 -17.36 -15.44
C LEU A 51 17.98 -15.96 -14.86
N HIS A 52 19.23 -15.47 -14.85
CA HIS A 52 19.54 -14.10 -14.41
C HIS A 52 18.92 -13.06 -15.35
N GLN A 53 19.05 -13.25 -16.67
CA GLN A 53 18.41 -12.37 -17.65
C GLN A 53 16.87 -12.37 -17.53
N LEU A 54 16.27 -13.54 -17.30
CA LEU A 54 14.84 -13.64 -17.03
C LEU A 54 14.44 -12.88 -15.75
N GLY A 55 15.27 -12.99 -14.71
CA GLY A 55 15.07 -12.24 -13.46
C GLY A 55 15.09 -10.72 -13.69
N GLN A 56 16.07 -10.22 -14.46
CA GLN A 56 16.13 -8.81 -14.84
C GLN A 56 14.87 -8.39 -15.61
N MET A 57 14.49 -9.15 -16.62
CA MET A 57 13.29 -8.86 -17.41
C MET A 57 12.01 -8.81 -16.56
N LEU A 58 11.86 -9.73 -15.60
CA LEU A 58 10.75 -9.70 -14.65
C LEU A 58 10.77 -8.42 -13.79
N GLY A 59 11.94 -8.04 -13.27
CA GLY A 59 12.11 -6.81 -12.53
C GLY A 59 11.68 -5.59 -13.36
N ASP A 60 12.25 -5.42 -14.52
CA ASP A 60 12.00 -4.28 -15.42
C ASP A 60 10.53 -4.20 -15.86
N THR A 61 9.85 -5.36 -15.95
CA THR A 61 8.42 -5.42 -16.30
C THR A 61 7.51 -4.98 -15.13
N PHE A 62 7.84 -5.35 -13.91
CA PHE A 62 6.92 -5.17 -12.78
C PHE A 62 7.21 -3.93 -11.93
N TRP A 63 8.45 -3.41 -11.89
CA TRP A 63 8.78 -2.17 -11.19
C TRP A 63 7.95 -0.96 -11.65
N PRO A 64 7.65 -0.76 -12.95
CA PRO A 64 6.79 0.33 -13.40
C PRO A 64 5.38 0.29 -12.80
N LEU A 65 4.86 -0.89 -12.44
CA LEU A 65 3.56 -0.98 -11.77
C LEU A 65 3.61 -0.37 -10.37
N PHE A 66 4.71 -0.58 -9.63
CA PHE A 66 4.93 0.09 -8.34
C PHE A 66 5.08 1.60 -8.48
N GLY A 67 5.76 2.07 -9.51
CA GLY A 67 5.91 3.50 -9.79
C GLY A 67 4.58 4.20 -10.13
N ASN A 68 3.57 3.45 -10.61
CA ASN A 68 2.27 3.98 -11.03
C ASN A 68 1.11 3.47 -10.17
N LEU A 69 1.33 3.15 -8.90
CA LEU A 69 0.28 2.70 -7.97
C LEU A 69 -0.90 3.67 -7.90
N GLY A 70 -0.65 4.98 -8.00
CA GLY A 70 -1.70 5.99 -8.02
C GLY A 70 -2.76 5.73 -9.09
N LEU A 71 -2.40 5.24 -10.27
CA LEU A 71 -3.32 4.87 -11.34
C LEU A 71 -4.16 3.64 -10.96
N LEU A 72 -3.55 2.61 -10.38
CA LEU A 72 -4.26 1.40 -9.96
C LEU A 72 -5.30 1.70 -8.87
N TYR A 73 -4.91 2.53 -7.89
CA TYR A 73 -5.83 3.01 -6.85
C TYR A 73 -6.98 3.83 -7.43
N PHE A 74 -6.67 4.71 -8.37
CA PHE A 74 -7.66 5.53 -9.02
C PHE A 74 -8.74 4.71 -9.72
N ASP A 75 -8.31 3.79 -10.57
CA ASP A 75 -9.22 2.92 -11.31
C ASP A 75 -10.02 2.01 -10.37
N GLY A 76 -9.36 1.34 -9.45
CA GLY A 76 -9.99 0.43 -8.48
C GLY A 76 -11.03 1.12 -7.59
N ILE A 77 -10.73 2.33 -7.10
CA ILE A 77 -11.65 3.09 -6.25
C ILE A 77 -12.84 3.61 -7.06
N SER A 78 -12.60 4.20 -8.24
CA SER A 78 -13.66 4.73 -9.09
C SER A 78 -14.63 3.63 -9.53
N TYR A 79 -14.11 2.47 -9.95
CA TYR A 79 -14.89 1.28 -10.27
C TYR A 79 -15.66 0.74 -9.06
N GLY A 80 -14.99 0.64 -7.90
CA GLY A 80 -15.57 0.09 -6.67
C GLY A 80 -16.72 0.93 -6.10
N LEU A 81 -16.61 2.25 -6.17
CA LEU A 81 -17.59 3.21 -5.65
C LEU A 81 -18.68 3.58 -6.63
N ALA A 82 -18.51 3.30 -7.93
CA ALA A 82 -19.56 3.54 -8.93
C ALA A 82 -20.75 2.62 -8.70
N LYS A 83 -21.97 3.17 -8.78
CA LYS A 83 -23.22 2.43 -8.65
C LYS A 83 -23.56 1.65 -9.91
N ASP A 84 -23.46 2.32 -11.06
CA ASP A 84 -23.83 1.82 -12.36
C ASP A 84 -22.71 2.04 -13.38
N LYS A 85 -22.79 1.38 -14.54
CA LYS A 85 -21.86 1.56 -15.67
C LYS A 85 -20.38 1.50 -15.27
N LYS A 86 -20.03 0.58 -14.39
CA LYS A 86 -18.70 0.49 -13.77
C LYS A 86 -17.56 0.38 -14.78
N THR A 87 -17.74 -0.37 -15.85
CA THR A 87 -16.74 -0.53 -16.91
C THR A 87 -16.45 0.80 -17.63
N GLU A 88 -17.52 1.59 -17.87
CA GLU A 88 -17.36 2.90 -18.50
C GLU A 88 -16.63 3.87 -17.55
N VAL A 89 -16.90 3.79 -16.24
CA VAL A 89 -16.22 4.62 -15.22
C VAL A 89 -14.74 4.28 -15.17
N ALA A 90 -14.35 3.01 -15.24
CA ALA A 90 -12.95 2.59 -15.29
C ALA A 90 -12.21 3.25 -16.48
N LEU A 91 -12.82 3.26 -17.66
CA LEU A 91 -12.24 3.95 -18.82
C LEU A 91 -12.14 5.47 -18.61
N VAL A 92 -13.20 6.10 -18.08
CA VAL A 92 -13.20 7.54 -17.80
C VAL A 92 -12.18 7.88 -16.71
N SER A 93 -11.94 6.98 -15.74
CA SER A 93 -10.93 7.19 -14.71
C SER A 93 -9.54 7.28 -15.32
N VAL A 94 -9.14 6.35 -16.16
CA VAL A 94 -7.83 6.39 -16.85
C VAL A 94 -7.68 7.72 -17.63
N MET A 95 -8.72 8.14 -18.36
CA MET A 95 -8.69 9.42 -19.09
C MET A 95 -8.50 10.62 -18.13
N CYS A 96 -9.24 10.67 -17.03
CA CYS A 96 -9.11 11.73 -16.02
C CYS A 96 -7.75 11.75 -15.34
N PHE A 97 -7.15 10.57 -15.11
CA PHE A 97 -5.79 10.48 -14.55
C PHE A 97 -4.77 11.12 -15.49
N ILE A 98 -4.79 10.75 -16.76
CA ILE A 98 -3.91 11.33 -17.78
C ILE A 98 -4.16 12.83 -17.94
N MET A 99 -5.43 13.27 -17.93
CA MET A 99 -5.78 14.69 -17.94
C MET A 99 -5.18 15.44 -16.75
N PHE A 100 -5.22 14.85 -15.55
CA PHE A 100 -4.61 15.46 -14.37
C PHE A 100 -3.09 15.60 -14.55
N LEU A 101 -2.42 14.54 -15.00
CA LEU A 101 -0.98 14.58 -15.22
C LEU A 101 -0.60 15.67 -16.22
N GLY A 102 -1.30 15.74 -17.36
CA GLY A 102 -1.06 16.78 -18.38
C GLY A 102 -1.35 18.20 -17.87
N ALA A 103 -2.47 18.39 -17.16
CA ALA A 103 -2.84 19.70 -16.62
C ALA A 103 -1.89 20.17 -15.51
N ASN A 104 -1.48 19.26 -14.60
CA ASN A 104 -0.55 19.61 -13.52
C ASN A 104 0.86 19.92 -14.06
N HIS A 105 1.34 19.10 -15.00
CA HIS A 105 2.60 19.35 -15.70
C HIS A 105 2.60 20.71 -16.40
N SER A 106 1.58 20.96 -17.22
CA SER A 106 1.43 22.22 -17.96
C SER A 106 1.35 23.42 -17.03
N TRP A 107 0.63 23.31 -15.89
CA TRP A 107 0.58 24.37 -14.89
C TRP A 107 1.95 24.64 -14.27
N LEU A 108 2.68 23.61 -13.87
CA LEU A 108 4.03 23.73 -13.32
C LEU A 108 5.00 24.35 -14.35
N GLU A 109 4.91 23.95 -15.62
CA GLU A 109 5.72 24.50 -16.69
C GLU A 109 5.47 26.01 -16.91
N HIS A 110 4.21 26.41 -17.04
CA HIS A 110 3.82 27.80 -17.27
C HIS A 110 4.08 28.73 -16.06
N THR A 111 4.09 28.17 -14.86
CA THR A 111 4.40 28.92 -13.64
C THR A 111 5.87 28.86 -13.25
N HIS A 112 6.74 28.28 -14.09
CA HIS A 112 8.15 28.03 -13.79
C HIS A 112 8.37 27.25 -12.49
N GLY A 113 7.43 26.37 -12.15
CA GLY A 113 7.45 25.55 -10.96
C GLY A 113 8.00 24.13 -11.18
N LEU A 114 8.43 23.79 -12.42
CA LEU A 114 9.06 22.50 -12.67
C LEU A 114 10.38 22.40 -11.92
N ALA A 115 10.53 21.32 -11.17
CA ALA A 115 11.77 21.05 -10.45
C ALA A 115 12.87 20.57 -11.42
N GLU A 116 14.11 20.96 -11.13
CA GLU A 116 15.27 20.38 -11.78
C GLU A 116 15.61 19.02 -11.15
N LYS A 117 16.14 18.11 -11.96
CA LYS A 117 16.58 16.79 -11.49
C LYS A 117 17.79 16.93 -10.56
N ILE A 118 17.70 16.32 -9.38
CA ILE A 118 18.82 16.18 -8.45
C ILE A 118 19.46 14.82 -8.72
N ASN A 119 20.73 14.78 -9.10
CA ASN A 119 21.45 13.55 -9.48
C ASN A 119 20.72 12.68 -10.53
N GLY A 120 20.03 13.30 -11.47
CA GLY A 120 19.33 12.63 -12.56
C GLY A 120 17.88 12.23 -12.25
N GLU A 121 17.39 12.46 -11.01
CA GLU A 121 16.03 12.11 -10.56
C GLU A 121 15.29 13.31 -9.97
N TYR A 122 13.96 13.28 -9.96
CA TYR A 122 13.11 14.33 -9.32
C TYR A 122 12.98 14.15 -7.82
N TYR A 123 13.67 13.18 -7.29
CA TYR A 123 13.60 12.79 -5.91
C TYR A 123 14.00 13.92 -4.94
N GLY A 124 13.23 14.08 -3.86
CA GLY A 124 13.46 15.15 -2.86
C GLY A 124 12.97 16.54 -3.27
N THR A 125 12.49 16.70 -4.53
CA THR A 125 11.96 17.97 -5.04
C THR A 125 10.49 18.19 -4.72
N GLY A 126 9.79 17.17 -4.21
CA GLY A 126 8.33 17.16 -4.05
C GLY A 126 7.57 16.91 -5.37
N GLN A 127 8.30 16.60 -6.44
CA GLN A 127 7.74 16.23 -7.75
C GLN A 127 8.23 14.85 -8.16
N THR A 128 7.49 14.21 -9.06
CA THR A 128 7.80 12.88 -9.60
C THR A 128 7.47 12.83 -11.09
N GLN A 129 8.03 11.86 -11.79
CA GLN A 129 7.71 11.63 -13.20
C GLN A 129 6.77 10.43 -13.35
N LEU A 130 5.54 10.66 -13.81
CA LEU A 130 4.53 9.64 -14.06
C LEU A 130 4.12 9.67 -15.53
N LEU A 131 4.20 8.54 -16.21
CA LEU A 131 3.83 8.39 -17.64
C LEU A 131 4.44 9.48 -18.56
N GLY A 132 5.66 9.95 -18.21
CA GLY A 132 6.35 10.99 -18.98
C GLY A 132 6.08 12.45 -18.50
N PHE A 133 5.09 12.68 -17.65
CA PHE A 133 4.77 13.99 -17.10
C PHE A 133 5.47 14.22 -15.75
N VAL A 134 6.05 15.40 -15.55
CA VAL A 134 6.56 15.84 -14.24
C VAL A 134 5.42 16.49 -13.48
N VAL A 135 5.07 15.94 -12.33
CA VAL A 135 3.89 16.35 -11.55
C VAL A 135 4.23 16.40 -10.06
N VAL A 136 3.40 17.04 -9.27
CA VAL A 136 3.50 16.99 -7.81
C VAL A 136 3.44 15.56 -7.32
N ASP A 137 4.39 15.13 -6.48
CA ASP A 137 4.45 13.76 -5.96
C ASP A 137 3.39 13.52 -4.88
N MET A 138 2.27 13.03 -5.31
CA MET A 138 1.14 12.66 -4.44
C MET A 138 1.06 11.14 -4.20
N GLY A 139 1.86 10.34 -4.93
CA GLY A 139 1.82 8.89 -4.83
C GLY A 139 0.41 8.33 -5.00
N VAL A 140 0.02 7.42 -4.11
CA VAL A 140 -1.32 6.78 -4.11
C VAL A 140 -2.46 7.74 -3.74
N PHE A 141 -2.15 8.86 -3.07
CA PHE A 141 -3.17 9.84 -2.64
C PHE A 141 -3.88 10.50 -3.81
N LEU A 142 -3.16 10.76 -4.90
CA LEU A 142 -3.77 11.23 -6.13
C LEU A 142 -4.87 10.27 -6.58
N GLY A 143 -4.56 8.97 -6.61
CA GLY A 143 -5.52 7.93 -6.98
C GLY A 143 -6.73 7.88 -6.05
N ILE A 144 -6.53 8.02 -4.74
CA ILE A 144 -7.61 8.01 -3.76
C ILE A 144 -8.54 9.22 -3.94
N ILE A 145 -7.98 10.43 -3.99
CA ILE A 145 -8.76 11.66 -4.08
C ILE A 145 -9.54 11.73 -5.38
N LEU A 146 -8.86 11.51 -6.50
CA LEU A 146 -9.51 11.53 -7.82
C LEU A 146 -10.51 10.38 -7.97
N GLY A 147 -10.19 9.16 -7.50
CA GLY A 147 -11.09 8.01 -7.57
C GLY A 147 -12.39 8.21 -6.82
N CYS A 148 -12.33 8.75 -5.60
CA CYS A 148 -13.52 9.14 -4.85
C CYS A 148 -14.33 10.23 -5.56
N THR A 149 -13.63 11.23 -6.09
CA THR A 149 -14.28 12.37 -6.76
C THR A 149 -15.00 11.94 -8.04
N ILE A 150 -14.34 11.14 -8.88
CA ILE A 150 -14.95 10.69 -10.14
C ILE A 150 -16.15 9.78 -9.88
N ALA A 151 -16.06 8.87 -8.89
CA ALA A 151 -17.18 8.03 -8.51
C ALA A 151 -18.37 8.87 -8.01
N TRP A 152 -18.10 9.89 -7.21
CA TRP A 152 -19.13 10.79 -6.71
C TRP A 152 -19.80 11.60 -7.84
N VAL A 153 -19.00 12.17 -8.76
CA VAL A 153 -19.54 12.91 -9.94
C VAL A 153 -20.32 11.96 -10.82
N HIS A 154 -19.77 10.80 -11.16
CA HIS A 154 -20.43 9.80 -12.00
C HIS A 154 -21.79 9.39 -11.44
N ASN A 155 -21.86 9.05 -10.17
CA ASN A 155 -23.10 8.64 -9.51
C ASN A 155 -24.18 9.74 -9.51
N LYS A 156 -23.80 11.01 -9.75
CA LYS A 156 -24.73 12.14 -9.86
C LYS A 156 -25.15 12.44 -11.29
N VAL A 157 -24.20 12.33 -12.25
CA VAL A 157 -24.45 12.85 -13.60
C VAL A 157 -24.74 11.75 -14.63
N SER A 158 -24.35 10.50 -14.39
CA SER A 158 -24.46 9.41 -15.36
C SER A 158 -25.92 9.04 -15.73
N ALA A 159 -26.85 9.34 -14.85
CA ALA A 159 -28.31 9.11 -15.08
C ALA A 159 -29.03 10.29 -15.72
N ILE A 160 -28.34 11.42 -15.94
CA ILE A 160 -28.97 12.61 -16.55
C ILE A 160 -29.19 12.35 -18.05
N GLU A 161 -30.43 12.44 -18.48
CA GLU A 161 -30.78 12.37 -19.88
C GLU A 161 -30.68 13.77 -20.50
N LEU A 162 -29.85 13.89 -21.54
CA LEU A 162 -29.67 15.13 -22.26
C LEU A 162 -30.66 15.20 -23.46
N PRO A 163 -31.24 16.37 -23.77
CA PRO A 163 -32.25 16.51 -24.81
C PRO A 163 -31.63 16.48 -26.22
N GLY A 164 -32.38 15.90 -27.18
CA GLY A 164 -32.06 15.93 -28.59
C GLY A 164 -30.71 15.39 -28.97
N ALA A 165 -29.95 16.09 -29.78
CA ALA A 165 -28.64 15.69 -30.26
C ALA A 165 -27.59 15.59 -29.13
N LEU A 166 -27.80 16.24 -28.00
CA LEU A 166 -26.91 16.15 -26.83
C LEU A 166 -27.02 14.82 -26.12
N SER A 167 -28.04 14.01 -26.38
CA SER A 167 -28.19 12.66 -25.75
C SER A 167 -26.98 11.75 -25.98
N MET A 168 -26.27 11.94 -27.10
CA MET A 168 -25.03 11.20 -27.38
C MET A 168 -23.89 11.45 -26.37
N TYR A 169 -23.94 12.55 -25.64
CA TYR A 169 -22.98 12.90 -24.58
C TYR A 169 -23.42 12.45 -23.19
N GLY A 170 -24.54 11.75 -23.05
CA GLY A 170 -25.06 11.22 -21.79
C GLY A 170 -24.18 10.10 -21.19
N GLY A 171 -24.50 9.71 -19.97
CA GLY A 171 -23.82 8.61 -19.28
C GLY A 171 -22.38 8.93 -18.85
N ALA A 172 -21.46 8.03 -19.11
CA ALA A 172 -20.04 8.19 -18.76
C ALA A 172 -19.35 9.35 -19.51
N LYS A 173 -19.79 9.66 -20.72
CA LYS A 173 -19.27 10.82 -21.47
C LYS A 173 -19.59 12.13 -20.75
N LEU A 174 -20.78 12.25 -20.17
CA LEU A 174 -21.15 13.41 -19.36
C LEU A 174 -20.29 13.48 -18.09
N THR A 175 -19.93 12.33 -17.53
CA THR A 175 -18.99 12.26 -16.40
C THR A 175 -17.63 12.84 -16.79
N LEU A 176 -17.08 12.48 -17.95
CA LEU A 176 -15.83 13.04 -18.44
C LEU A 176 -15.89 14.55 -18.61
N VAL A 177 -16.94 15.05 -19.23
CA VAL A 177 -17.18 16.50 -19.42
C VAL A 177 -17.26 17.22 -18.07
N ALA A 178 -18.03 16.67 -17.12
CA ALA A 178 -18.17 17.24 -15.78
C ALA A 178 -16.86 17.18 -14.96
N MET A 179 -16.04 16.15 -15.16
CA MET A 179 -14.75 16.00 -14.49
C MET A 179 -13.67 16.93 -15.05
N THR A 180 -13.76 17.36 -16.30
CA THR A 180 -12.74 18.22 -16.91
C THR A 180 -12.41 19.46 -16.06
N PRO A 181 -13.38 20.35 -15.69
CA PRO A 181 -13.06 21.48 -14.85
C PRO A 181 -12.60 21.09 -13.44
N VAL A 182 -13.08 19.97 -12.90
CA VAL A 182 -12.65 19.48 -11.57
C VAL A 182 -11.21 19.03 -11.60
N VAL A 183 -10.79 18.30 -12.63
CA VAL A 183 -9.41 17.83 -12.81
C VAL A 183 -8.47 19.01 -12.98
N ILE A 184 -8.82 20.02 -13.79
CA ILE A 184 -8.01 21.24 -13.96
C ILE A 184 -7.89 21.98 -12.63
N PHE A 185 -8.99 22.13 -11.90
CA PHE A 185 -8.97 22.75 -10.57
C PHE A 185 -8.04 22.01 -9.61
N TYR A 186 -8.12 20.68 -9.54
CA TYR A 186 -7.24 19.88 -8.70
C TYR A 186 -5.78 19.97 -9.15
N ALA A 187 -5.53 19.96 -10.45
CA ALA A 187 -4.18 20.09 -10.99
C ALA A 187 -3.48 21.38 -10.53
N ILE A 188 -4.23 22.48 -10.47
CA ILE A 188 -3.74 23.78 -9.97
C ILE A 188 -3.68 23.78 -8.44
N ALA A 189 -4.76 23.39 -7.76
CA ALA A 189 -4.87 23.47 -6.31
C ALA A 189 -3.82 22.63 -5.59
N PHE A 190 -3.52 21.44 -6.09
CA PHE A 190 -2.56 20.53 -5.44
C PHE A 190 -1.11 20.99 -5.56
N THR A 191 -0.76 21.87 -6.49
CA THR A 191 0.58 22.49 -6.49
C THR A 191 0.82 23.33 -5.24
N TRP A 192 -0.25 23.84 -4.62
CA TRP A 192 -0.17 24.67 -3.41
C TRP A 192 -0.49 23.89 -2.12
N ILE A 193 -1.51 23.04 -2.19
CA ILE A 193 -2.02 22.31 -1.02
C ILE A 193 -1.12 21.14 -0.66
N TRP A 194 -0.61 20.42 -1.66
CA TRP A 194 0.10 19.16 -1.41
C TRP A 194 1.44 19.34 -0.68
N PRO A 195 2.27 20.35 -0.96
CA PRO A 195 3.48 20.60 -0.17
C PRO A 195 3.20 20.78 1.32
N PHE A 196 2.08 21.41 1.68
CA PHE A 196 1.67 21.56 3.07
C PHE A 196 1.31 20.20 3.70
N MET A 197 0.58 19.35 2.97
CA MET A 197 0.27 17.98 3.41
C MET A 197 1.54 17.14 3.56
N THR A 198 2.48 17.25 2.63
CA THR A 198 3.77 16.55 2.67
C THR A 198 4.59 16.96 3.91
N HIS A 199 4.58 18.23 4.29
CA HIS A 199 5.22 18.68 5.53
C HIS A 199 4.62 18.04 6.78
N GLY A 200 3.28 17.93 6.85
CA GLY A 200 2.60 17.25 7.96
C GLY A 200 2.94 15.76 8.04
N ILE A 201 2.92 15.07 6.90
CA ILE A 201 3.31 13.67 6.79
C ILE A 201 4.79 13.49 7.20
N SER A 202 5.68 14.35 6.70
CA SER A 202 7.11 14.31 7.03
C SER A 202 7.38 14.55 8.52
N ALA A 203 6.62 15.43 9.18
CA ALA A 203 6.74 15.64 10.62
C ALA A 203 6.33 14.39 11.42
N LEU A 204 5.22 13.75 11.06
CA LEU A 204 4.76 12.51 11.71
C LEU A 204 5.75 11.37 11.48
N THR A 205 6.19 11.16 10.26
CA THR A 205 7.14 10.10 9.92
C THR A 205 8.52 10.37 10.52
N GLY A 206 8.94 11.63 10.58
CA GLY A 206 10.16 12.05 11.29
C GLY A 206 10.09 11.71 12.78
N PHE A 207 8.95 11.94 13.43
CA PHE A 207 8.73 11.49 14.81
C PHE A 207 8.84 9.97 14.93
N MET A 208 8.13 9.20 14.09
CA MET A 208 8.18 7.73 14.11
C MET A 208 9.61 7.22 13.91
N LYS A 209 10.39 7.82 12.99
CA LYS A 209 11.76 7.43 12.70
C LYS A 209 12.70 7.72 13.88
N ASN A 210 12.57 8.87 14.52
CA ASN A 210 13.50 9.35 15.53
C ASN A 210 13.16 8.89 16.96
N ALA A 211 11.92 8.45 17.22
CA ALA A 211 11.48 8.01 18.54
C ALA A 211 11.94 6.59 18.93
N GLY A 212 12.84 5.97 18.17
CA GLY A 212 13.37 4.63 18.47
C GLY A 212 12.24 3.57 18.50
N VAL A 213 12.27 2.67 19.47
CA VAL A 213 11.27 1.59 19.64
C VAL A 213 9.86 2.13 19.78
N ALA A 214 9.69 3.29 20.46
CA ALA A 214 8.38 3.94 20.57
C ALA A 214 7.84 4.39 19.20
N GLY A 215 8.69 4.84 18.30
CA GLY A 215 8.32 5.19 16.94
C GLY A 215 7.82 3.98 16.14
N VAL A 216 8.47 2.83 16.27
CA VAL A 216 8.03 1.57 15.65
C VAL A 216 6.68 1.11 16.23
N PHE A 217 6.48 1.27 17.54
CA PHE A 217 5.18 0.98 18.17
C PHE A 217 4.07 1.89 17.60
N VAL A 218 4.30 3.20 17.52
CA VAL A 218 3.33 4.15 16.96
C VAL A 218 3.04 3.83 15.49
N TYR A 219 4.07 3.51 14.71
CA TYR A 219 3.93 3.08 13.32
C TYR A 219 3.04 1.84 13.21
N GLY A 220 3.38 0.76 13.92
CA GLY A 220 2.62 -0.50 13.86
C GLY A 220 1.17 -0.36 14.36
N PHE A 221 0.94 0.52 15.36
CA PHE A 221 -0.40 0.81 15.85
C PHE A 221 -1.25 1.49 14.77
N PHE A 222 -0.77 2.58 14.20
CA PHE A 222 -1.53 3.32 13.19
C PHE A 222 -1.64 2.56 11.87
N GLU A 223 -0.66 1.76 11.50
CA GLU A 223 -0.71 0.87 10.34
C GLU A 223 -1.93 -0.05 10.41
N LYS A 224 -2.24 -0.64 11.59
CA LYS A 224 -3.41 -1.48 11.77
C LYS A 224 -4.66 -0.70 12.13
N PHE A 225 -4.57 0.25 13.03
CA PHE A 225 -5.71 1.01 13.50
C PHE A 225 -6.46 1.74 12.38
N LEU A 226 -5.76 2.24 11.38
CA LEU A 226 -6.32 3.01 10.27
C LEU A 226 -6.81 2.17 9.09
N ILE A 227 -6.68 0.83 9.11
CA ILE A 227 -7.16 -0.05 8.03
C ILE A 227 -8.63 0.21 7.67
N PRO A 228 -9.58 0.36 8.63
CA PRO A 228 -10.99 0.56 8.30
C PRO A 228 -11.28 1.82 7.51
N THR A 229 -10.42 2.82 7.64
CA THR A 229 -10.55 4.11 6.95
C THR A 229 -9.79 4.14 5.62
N GLY A 230 -8.95 3.11 5.34
CA GLY A 230 -8.01 3.10 4.23
C GLY A 230 -6.82 4.04 4.42
N LEU A 231 -6.77 4.80 5.53
CA LEU A 231 -5.71 5.78 5.78
C LEU A 231 -4.38 5.14 6.24
N HIS A 232 -4.35 3.83 6.52
CA HIS A 232 -3.13 3.10 6.87
C HIS A 232 -2.07 3.19 5.76
N HIS A 233 -2.47 3.37 4.51
CA HIS A 233 -1.55 3.62 3.40
C HIS A 233 -0.71 4.89 3.59
N PHE A 234 -1.26 5.91 4.27
CA PHE A 234 -0.52 7.12 4.63
C PHE A 234 0.58 6.87 5.66
N VAL A 235 0.45 5.80 6.43
CA VAL A 235 1.43 5.42 7.44
C VAL A 235 2.54 4.59 6.84
N TRP A 236 2.20 3.48 6.17
CA TRP A 236 3.23 2.54 5.72
C TRP A 236 3.91 2.92 4.39
N SER A 237 3.17 3.51 3.43
CA SER A 237 3.74 3.75 2.10
C SER A 237 4.93 4.73 2.10
N PRO A 238 4.95 5.80 2.91
CA PRO A 238 6.13 6.64 3.01
C PRO A 238 7.39 5.88 3.45
N PHE A 239 7.25 4.95 4.39
CA PHE A 239 8.38 4.15 4.85
C PHE A 239 8.80 3.09 3.84
N GLN A 240 7.85 2.42 3.23
CA GLN A 240 8.18 1.33 2.29
C GLN A 240 8.69 1.82 0.94
N LEU A 241 8.15 2.93 0.43
CA LEU A 241 8.28 3.32 -0.97
C LEU A 241 9.05 4.63 -1.18
N THR A 242 9.41 5.34 -0.11
CA THR A 242 10.10 6.65 -0.22
C THR A 242 11.34 6.72 0.67
N GLN A 243 12.13 7.78 0.53
CA GLN A 243 13.33 8.01 1.36
C GLN A 243 13.02 8.18 2.85
N ILE A 244 11.79 8.46 3.22
CA ILE A 244 11.41 8.51 4.63
C ILE A 244 11.75 7.17 5.29
N GLY A 245 11.54 6.06 4.58
CA GLY A 245 11.96 4.73 5.00
C GLY A 245 13.47 4.50 4.97
N GLY A 246 14.25 5.43 4.47
CA GLY A 246 15.70 5.36 4.37
C GLY A 246 16.21 5.27 2.95
N THR A 247 17.53 5.36 2.80
CA THR A 247 18.24 5.26 1.54
C THR A 247 19.46 4.37 1.69
N LEU A 248 19.80 3.64 0.63
CA LEU A 248 21.00 2.82 0.53
C LEU A 248 21.67 3.11 -0.81
N ASN A 249 22.98 3.36 -0.81
CA ASN A 249 23.75 3.45 -2.04
C ASN A 249 24.26 2.07 -2.43
N VAL A 250 23.91 1.63 -3.63
CA VAL A 250 24.33 0.34 -4.20
C VAL A 250 24.97 0.65 -5.54
N ASP A 251 26.27 0.41 -5.66
CA ASP A 251 27.06 0.62 -6.90
C ASP A 251 26.86 2.01 -7.54
N GLY A 252 26.74 3.05 -6.70
CA GLY A 252 26.54 4.43 -7.15
C GLY A 252 25.09 4.82 -7.44
N GLN A 253 24.15 3.88 -7.32
CA GLN A 253 22.70 4.16 -7.41
C GLN A 253 22.09 4.21 -6.01
N VAL A 254 21.26 5.23 -5.76
CA VAL A 254 20.56 5.39 -4.49
C VAL A 254 19.20 4.70 -4.59
N VAL A 255 19.01 3.63 -3.83
CA VAL A 255 17.72 2.99 -3.63
C VAL A 255 17.03 3.55 -2.39
N SER A 256 15.73 3.70 -2.44
CA SER A 256 14.96 4.41 -1.40
C SER A 256 13.74 3.61 -0.97
N GLY A 257 13.44 3.68 0.32
CA GLY A 257 12.34 2.95 0.93
C GLY A 257 12.73 1.55 1.40
N THR A 258 12.05 1.11 2.44
CA THR A 258 12.35 -0.17 3.12
C THR A 258 12.32 -1.36 2.15
N GLN A 259 11.36 -1.40 1.22
CA GLN A 259 11.21 -2.50 0.28
C GLN A 259 12.36 -2.57 -0.73
N ALA A 260 12.69 -1.44 -1.36
CA ALA A 260 13.78 -1.39 -2.33
C ALA A 260 15.15 -1.69 -1.67
N ILE A 261 15.35 -1.20 -0.45
CA ILE A 261 16.55 -1.49 0.36
C ILE A 261 16.64 -2.98 0.65
N PHE A 262 15.54 -3.62 1.07
CA PHE A 262 15.55 -5.06 1.34
C PHE A 262 15.83 -5.89 0.08
N LEU A 263 15.22 -5.54 -1.04
CA LEU A 263 15.48 -6.18 -2.34
C LEU A 263 16.94 -5.98 -2.79
N ALA A 264 17.54 -4.82 -2.48
CA ALA A 264 18.95 -4.58 -2.74
C ALA A 264 19.85 -5.53 -1.93
N TYR A 265 19.55 -5.77 -0.65
CA TYR A 265 20.24 -6.77 0.16
C TYR A 265 20.08 -8.21 -0.37
N MET A 266 18.92 -8.52 -0.95
CA MET A 266 18.74 -9.85 -1.58
C MET A 266 19.59 -10.02 -2.83
N ARG A 267 19.83 -8.95 -3.60
CA ARG A 267 20.70 -8.97 -4.79
C ARG A 267 22.18 -8.93 -4.44
N HIS A 268 22.53 -8.20 -3.39
CA HIS A 268 23.90 -7.92 -2.97
C HIS A 268 24.07 -8.26 -1.47
N PRO A 269 24.09 -9.56 -1.11
CA PRO A 269 24.17 -9.98 0.29
C PRO A 269 25.53 -9.66 0.97
N ASP A 270 26.52 -9.22 0.22
CA ASP A 270 27.83 -8.72 0.65
C ASP A 270 27.80 -7.26 1.13
N LEU A 271 26.70 -6.53 0.84
CA LEU A 271 26.53 -5.12 1.21
C LEU A 271 26.46 -4.89 2.72
N THR A 272 27.14 -5.65 3.54
CA THR A 272 27.44 -5.27 4.91
C THR A 272 26.90 -6.09 6.05
N PRO A 273 27.54 -6.01 7.22
CA PRO A 273 27.06 -6.63 8.45
C PRO A 273 25.94 -5.84 9.15
N VAL A 274 25.57 -4.62 8.70
CA VAL A 274 24.59 -3.78 9.42
C VAL A 274 23.38 -3.55 8.53
N MET A 275 22.27 -4.22 8.85
CA MET A 275 20.97 -3.89 8.29
C MET A 275 20.66 -2.41 8.54
N ASN A 276 20.33 -1.68 7.48
CA ASN A 276 19.96 -0.28 7.54
C ASN A 276 18.80 -0.09 8.54
N ASP A 277 18.83 0.97 9.33
CA ASP A 277 17.75 1.35 10.26
C ASP A 277 16.37 1.50 9.59
N ALA A 278 16.35 1.72 8.29
CA ALA A 278 15.13 1.69 7.49
C ALA A 278 14.32 0.40 7.67
N LEU A 279 15.01 -0.74 7.81
CA LEU A 279 14.35 -2.05 7.95
C LEU A 279 13.65 -2.26 9.31
N ARG A 280 13.69 -1.27 10.20
CA ARG A 280 12.89 -1.23 11.43
C ARG A 280 11.39 -1.25 11.16
N PHE A 281 10.96 -0.81 9.99
CA PHE A 281 9.56 -0.70 9.58
C PHE A 281 9.14 -1.81 8.60
N SER A 282 9.84 -2.94 8.58
CA SER A 282 9.60 -4.04 7.63
C SER A 282 8.79 -5.21 8.20
N GLN A 283 8.36 -5.18 9.48
CA GLN A 283 7.81 -6.35 10.18
C GLN A 283 6.27 -6.47 10.15
N GLN A 284 5.59 -5.90 9.18
CA GLN A 284 4.12 -5.79 9.15
C GLN A 284 3.37 -7.12 9.11
N GLY A 285 3.91 -8.14 8.43
CA GLY A 285 3.23 -9.41 8.16
C GLY A 285 3.13 -10.36 9.36
N MET A 286 3.73 -10.05 10.51
CA MET A 286 3.69 -10.94 11.68
C MET A 286 2.26 -11.23 12.13
N THR A 287 1.45 -10.20 12.26
CA THR A 287 0.04 -10.33 12.63
C THR A 287 -0.76 -11.13 11.60
N THR A 288 -0.43 -10.97 10.33
CA THR A 288 -1.06 -11.68 9.21
C THR A 288 -0.83 -13.18 9.28
N ILE A 289 0.41 -13.58 9.59
CA ILE A 289 0.81 -15.00 9.64
C ILE A 289 0.41 -15.64 10.99
N PHE A 290 0.66 -14.95 12.10
CA PHE A 290 0.52 -15.53 13.44
C PHE A 290 -0.66 -14.95 14.22
N GLY A 291 -0.78 -13.63 14.34
CA GLY A 291 -1.75 -13.00 15.23
C GLY A 291 -3.20 -13.26 14.84
N LEU A 292 -3.55 -13.16 13.55
CA LEU A 292 -4.90 -13.45 13.09
C LEU A 292 -5.26 -14.93 13.15
N ALA A 293 -4.27 -15.83 13.02
CA ALA A 293 -4.48 -17.24 13.23
C ALA A 293 -4.84 -17.54 14.70
N GLY A 294 -4.14 -16.92 15.66
CA GLY A 294 -4.45 -17.00 17.09
C GLY A 294 -5.82 -16.42 17.40
N ALA A 295 -6.12 -15.20 16.93
CA ALA A 295 -7.42 -14.57 17.10
C ALA A 295 -8.58 -15.43 16.54
N SER A 296 -8.40 -16.01 15.37
CA SER A 296 -9.41 -16.89 14.76
C SER A 296 -9.63 -18.17 15.56
N LEU A 297 -8.57 -18.75 16.12
CA LEU A 297 -8.68 -19.89 17.02
C LEU A 297 -9.46 -19.53 18.29
N ALA A 298 -9.19 -18.36 18.87
CA ALA A 298 -9.92 -17.82 20.01
C ALA A 298 -11.42 -17.63 19.69
N PHE A 299 -11.75 -17.05 18.52
CA PHE A 299 -13.15 -16.91 18.08
C PHE A 299 -13.85 -18.25 17.89
N TYR A 300 -13.15 -19.26 17.35
CA TYR A 300 -13.70 -20.59 17.23
C TYR A 300 -14.00 -21.23 18.60
N HIS A 301 -13.09 -21.06 19.57
CA HIS A 301 -13.30 -21.59 20.93
C HIS A 301 -14.40 -20.86 21.67
N ALA A 302 -14.53 -19.56 21.50
CA ALA A 302 -15.58 -18.73 22.10
C ALA A 302 -16.96 -18.92 21.45
N ALA A 303 -17.02 -19.53 20.25
CA ALA A 303 -18.29 -19.76 19.56
C ALA A 303 -19.17 -20.75 20.33
N LYS A 304 -20.48 -20.47 20.36
CA LYS A 304 -21.49 -21.41 20.93
C LYS A 304 -21.42 -22.74 20.20
N PRO A 305 -21.67 -23.90 20.88
CA PRO A 305 -21.57 -25.22 20.29
C PRO A 305 -22.34 -25.37 18.96
N GLU A 306 -23.54 -24.78 18.88
CA GLU A 306 -24.42 -24.86 17.70
C GLU A 306 -23.87 -24.05 16.51
N LYS A 307 -22.97 -23.09 16.76
CA LYS A 307 -22.37 -22.21 15.76
C LYS A 307 -20.93 -22.59 15.39
N LYS A 308 -20.33 -23.57 16.07
CA LYS A 308 -18.94 -23.97 15.83
C LYS A 308 -18.67 -24.40 14.40
N ALA A 309 -19.58 -25.18 13.80
CA ALA A 309 -19.46 -25.63 12.42
C ALA A 309 -19.45 -24.43 11.43
N MET A 310 -20.33 -23.45 11.64
CA MET A 310 -20.39 -22.23 10.85
C MET A 310 -19.13 -21.38 11.06
N ALA A 311 -18.69 -21.20 12.30
CA ALA A 311 -17.46 -20.46 12.61
C ALA A 311 -16.24 -21.08 11.92
N LYS A 312 -16.09 -22.42 11.97
CA LYS A 312 -15.01 -23.12 11.27
C LYS A 312 -15.07 -22.91 9.76
N ALA A 313 -16.27 -22.99 9.16
CA ALA A 313 -16.44 -22.83 7.71
C ALA A 313 -16.07 -21.43 7.21
N ILE A 314 -16.24 -20.40 8.04
CA ILE A 314 -15.88 -19.00 7.70
C ILE A 314 -14.41 -18.74 8.02
N LEU A 315 -13.95 -19.09 9.22
CA LEU A 315 -12.63 -18.73 9.70
C LEU A 315 -11.51 -19.51 9.02
N LEU A 316 -11.68 -20.80 8.76
CA LEU A 316 -10.60 -21.64 8.24
C LEU A 316 -10.11 -21.20 6.85
N PRO A 317 -10.96 -20.95 5.83
CA PRO A 317 -10.51 -20.41 4.55
C PRO A 317 -9.87 -19.04 4.70
N ALA A 318 -10.44 -18.17 5.55
CA ALA A 318 -9.95 -16.83 5.78
C ALA A 318 -8.55 -16.83 6.44
N ILE A 319 -8.30 -17.73 7.41
CA ILE A 319 -6.98 -17.92 8.03
C ILE A 319 -5.96 -18.40 7.00
N ILE A 320 -6.32 -19.42 6.21
CA ILE A 320 -5.41 -19.96 5.19
C ILE A 320 -5.03 -18.86 4.20
N THR A 321 -6.00 -18.09 3.74
CA THR A 321 -5.76 -16.95 2.84
C THR A 321 -4.87 -15.90 3.50
N SER A 322 -5.17 -15.49 4.74
CA SER A 322 -4.35 -14.55 5.49
C SER A 322 -2.92 -15.03 5.64
N MET A 323 -2.73 -16.25 6.14
CA MET A 323 -1.40 -16.81 6.40
C MET A 323 -0.58 -16.99 5.12
N LEU A 324 -1.18 -17.44 4.02
CA LEU A 324 -0.43 -17.76 2.80
C LEU A 324 -0.17 -16.50 1.95
N THR A 325 -1.17 -15.64 1.77
CA THR A 325 -1.14 -14.55 0.80
C THR A 325 -1.18 -13.15 1.42
N GLY A 326 -1.49 -13.04 2.72
CA GLY A 326 -1.54 -11.77 3.41
C GLY A 326 -2.85 -11.00 3.29
N ILE A 327 -3.90 -11.58 2.72
CA ILE A 327 -5.22 -10.95 2.62
C ILE A 327 -5.93 -11.11 3.97
N THR A 328 -5.99 -10.04 4.76
CA THR A 328 -6.45 -10.06 6.16
C THR A 328 -7.90 -9.63 6.33
N GLU A 329 -8.44 -8.90 5.39
CA GLU A 329 -9.74 -8.25 5.44
C GLU A 329 -10.90 -9.20 5.77
N PRO A 330 -10.94 -10.45 5.26
CA PRO A 330 -12.01 -11.36 5.60
C PRO A 330 -12.10 -11.66 7.11
N ILE A 331 -10.96 -11.68 7.81
CA ILE A 331 -10.91 -11.89 9.26
C ILE A 331 -11.08 -10.58 10.01
N GLU A 332 -10.30 -9.57 9.66
CA GLU A 332 -10.28 -8.28 10.34
C GLU A 332 -11.67 -7.63 10.36
N PHE A 333 -12.40 -7.68 9.27
CA PHE A 333 -13.75 -7.10 9.21
C PHE A 333 -14.80 -7.89 9.99
N THR A 334 -14.56 -9.15 10.34
CA THR A 334 -15.51 -9.91 11.16
C THR A 334 -15.60 -9.35 12.58
N PHE A 335 -14.51 -8.85 13.15
CA PHE A 335 -14.50 -8.36 14.53
C PHE A 335 -14.41 -6.83 14.63
N LEU A 336 -13.84 -6.14 13.63
CA LEU A 336 -13.75 -4.69 13.59
C LEU A 336 -15.09 -3.99 13.84
N PHE A 337 -16.13 -4.42 13.11
CA PHE A 337 -17.46 -3.81 13.22
C PHE A 337 -18.27 -4.33 14.39
N VAL A 338 -17.90 -5.48 14.95
CA VAL A 338 -18.59 -6.09 16.09
C VAL A 338 -18.07 -5.51 17.41
N SER A 339 -16.75 -5.32 17.52
CA SER A 339 -16.13 -4.84 18.74
C SER A 339 -14.94 -3.91 18.44
N PRO A 340 -15.15 -2.59 18.47
CA PRO A 340 -14.07 -1.62 18.34
C PRO A 340 -12.94 -1.81 19.36
N LEU A 341 -13.27 -2.34 20.56
CA LEU A 341 -12.26 -2.63 21.57
C LEU A 341 -11.31 -3.74 21.15
N LEU A 342 -11.83 -4.82 20.54
CA LEU A 342 -10.99 -5.90 20.00
C LEU A 342 -10.09 -5.36 18.88
N TRP A 343 -10.58 -4.39 18.10
CA TRP A 343 -9.78 -3.74 17.07
C TRP A 343 -8.59 -2.95 17.66
N VAL A 344 -8.82 -2.19 18.73
CA VAL A 344 -7.75 -1.48 19.43
C VAL A 344 -6.74 -2.45 20.04
N ILE A 345 -7.20 -3.56 20.63
CA ILE A 345 -6.33 -4.60 21.17
C ILE A 345 -5.48 -5.22 20.06
N HIS A 346 -6.09 -5.57 18.92
CA HIS A 346 -5.40 -6.12 17.76
C HIS A 346 -4.31 -5.16 17.23
N ALA A 347 -4.62 -3.89 17.05
CA ALA A 347 -3.65 -2.88 16.64
C ALA A 347 -2.51 -2.72 17.68
N THR A 348 -2.84 -2.79 18.98
CA THR A 348 -1.86 -2.70 20.07
C THR A 348 -0.93 -3.91 20.11
N LEU A 349 -1.45 -5.12 19.93
CA LEU A 349 -0.65 -6.35 19.88
C LEU A 349 0.27 -6.36 18.65
N THR A 350 -0.21 -5.89 17.50
CA THR A 350 0.63 -5.72 16.31
C THR A 350 1.78 -4.75 16.58
N ALA A 351 1.47 -3.58 17.13
CA ALA A 351 2.46 -2.58 17.49
C ALA A 351 3.50 -3.09 18.49
N ALA A 352 3.05 -3.82 19.51
CA ALA A 352 3.94 -4.43 20.50
C ALA A 352 4.88 -5.45 19.89
N SER A 353 4.38 -6.31 19.00
CA SER A 353 5.19 -7.32 18.31
C SER A 353 6.25 -6.68 17.42
N GLN A 354 5.92 -5.64 16.66
CA GLN A 354 6.88 -4.89 15.85
C GLN A 354 7.92 -4.18 16.72
N ALA A 355 7.50 -3.56 17.83
CA ALA A 355 8.40 -2.91 18.78
C ALA A 355 9.36 -3.92 19.44
N ILE A 356 8.89 -5.12 19.77
CA ILE A 356 9.74 -6.21 20.29
C ILE A 356 10.77 -6.65 19.23
N CYS A 357 10.37 -6.79 17.97
CA CYS A 357 11.31 -7.06 16.88
C CYS A 357 12.38 -5.98 16.79
N ASP A 358 12.01 -4.72 16.88
CA ASP A 358 12.96 -3.61 16.86
C ASP A 358 13.93 -3.67 18.05
N LEU A 359 13.42 -3.91 19.25
CA LEU A 359 14.23 -4.02 20.48
C LEU A 359 15.30 -5.10 20.37
N PHE A 360 14.99 -6.24 19.77
CA PHE A 360 15.93 -7.35 19.56
C PHE A 360 16.67 -7.29 18.21
N THR A 361 16.56 -6.18 17.48
CA THR A 361 17.17 -6.01 16.14
C THR A 361 16.83 -7.14 15.18
N VAL A 362 15.61 -7.62 15.23
CA VAL A 362 15.05 -8.59 14.29
C VAL A 362 14.56 -7.82 13.06
N ARG A 363 15.15 -8.08 11.90
CA ARG A 363 14.99 -7.29 10.66
C ARG A 363 14.63 -8.14 9.43
N PRO A 364 13.72 -9.11 9.51
CA PRO A 364 13.29 -9.80 8.31
C PRO A 364 12.40 -8.87 7.49
N TRP A 365 12.18 -9.23 6.24
CA TRP A 365 11.01 -8.77 5.53
C TRP A 365 9.79 -9.47 6.13
N GLY A 366 9.04 -8.74 6.91
CA GLY A 366 7.78 -9.20 7.48
C GLY A 366 6.68 -9.10 6.44
N ALA A 367 6.81 -9.92 5.45
CA ALA A 367 6.02 -9.97 4.24
C ALA A 367 4.50 -10.04 4.50
N SER A 368 3.72 -9.85 3.46
CA SER A 368 2.25 -9.93 3.55
C SER A 368 1.79 -11.31 4.02
N GLY A 369 2.41 -12.40 3.52
CA GLY A 369 2.08 -13.77 3.90
C GLY A 369 3.29 -14.70 3.98
N LEU A 370 3.03 -15.97 4.35
CA LEU A 370 4.06 -16.99 4.55
C LEU A 370 4.88 -17.27 3.28
N ILE A 371 4.23 -17.31 2.13
CA ILE A 371 4.92 -17.57 0.86
C ILE A 371 5.95 -16.48 0.60
N GLU A 372 5.53 -15.24 0.69
CA GLU A 372 6.40 -14.08 0.52
C GLU A 372 7.50 -14.05 1.59
N PHE A 373 7.14 -14.31 2.85
CA PHE A 373 8.12 -14.38 3.95
C PHE A 373 9.24 -15.39 3.66
N LEU A 374 8.92 -16.58 3.18
CA LEU A 374 9.92 -17.60 2.86
C LEU A 374 10.82 -17.16 1.69
N ILE A 375 10.24 -16.62 0.63
CA ILE A 375 10.98 -16.19 -0.56
C ILE A 375 11.94 -15.04 -0.24
N TYR A 376 11.53 -14.08 0.57
CA TYR A 376 12.38 -12.93 0.91
C TYR A 376 13.48 -13.27 1.93
N ASN A 377 13.18 -14.11 2.93
CA ASN A 377 14.09 -14.26 4.06
C ASN A 377 15.00 -15.48 3.98
N LEU A 378 14.57 -16.60 3.38
CA LEU A 378 15.39 -17.80 3.30
C LEU A 378 16.68 -17.64 2.48
N PRO A 379 16.73 -16.86 1.39
CA PRO A 379 17.97 -16.65 0.65
C PRO A 379 19.01 -15.83 1.42
N LEU A 380 18.61 -15.11 2.47
CA LEU A 380 19.49 -14.24 3.24
C LEU A 380 20.07 -14.95 4.46
N PRO A 381 21.31 -14.62 4.87
CA PRO A 381 21.91 -15.15 6.09
C PRO A 381 21.06 -14.83 7.33
N VAL A 382 20.88 -15.83 8.21
CA VAL A 382 20.15 -15.65 9.48
C VAL A 382 20.79 -14.57 10.36
N SER A 383 22.12 -14.42 10.32
CA SER A 383 22.83 -13.36 11.03
C SER A 383 22.41 -11.96 10.60
N LEU A 384 21.97 -11.80 9.38
CA LEU A 384 21.55 -10.53 8.80
C LEU A 384 20.12 -10.17 9.22
N THR A 385 19.15 -11.06 9.00
CA THR A 385 17.72 -10.79 9.21
C THR A 385 17.22 -11.15 10.60
N ARG A 386 17.86 -12.12 11.25
CA ARG A 386 17.40 -12.77 12.50
C ARG A 386 15.95 -13.27 12.42
N TRP A 387 15.53 -13.74 11.23
CA TRP A 387 14.16 -14.18 10.99
C TRP A 387 13.63 -15.27 11.95
N PRO A 388 14.46 -16.17 12.57
CA PRO A 388 13.95 -17.09 13.59
C PRO A 388 13.39 -16.36 14.82
N GLY A 389 13.97 -15.20 15.18
CA GLY A 389 13.45 -14.33 16.23
C GLY A 389 12.05 -13.79 15.90
N TYR A 390 11.83 -13.44 14.63
CA TYR A 390 10.50 -13.01 14.15
C TYR A 390 9.47 -14.13 14.32
N VAL A 391 9.80 -15.36 13.96
CA VAL A 391 8.93 -16.53 14.14
C VAL A 391 8.62 -16.76 15.62
N LEU A 392 9.62 -16.66 16.50
CA LEU A 392 9.42 -16.82 17.94
C LEU A 392 8.49 -15.77 18.54
N ILE A 393 8.68 -14.49 18.16
CA ILE A 393 7.79 -13.38 18.57
C ILE A 393 6.39 -13.59 18.01
N GLY A 394 6.27 -14.05 16.76
CA GLY A 394 5.00 -14.37 16.11
C GLY A 394 4.26 -15.49 16.83
N ILE A 395 4.93 -16.54 17.28
CA ILE A 395 4.31 -17.60 18.10
C ILE A 395 3.83 -17.02 19.43
N GLY A 396 4.57 -16.08 20.03
CA GLY A 396 4.12 -15.34 21.20
C GLY A 396 2.83 -14.54 20.92
N GLN A 397 2.77 -13.84 19.79
CA GLN A 397 1.57 -13.11 19.38
C GLN A 397 0.37 -14.03 19.10
N PHE A 398 0.60 -15.22 18.54
CA PHE A 398 -0.43 -16.24 18.35
C PHE A 398 -1.03 -16.72 19.67
N ALA A 399 -0.22 -16.86 20.72
CA ALA A 399 -0.63 -17.41 22.01
C ALA A 399 -1.39 -16.41 22.88
N VAL A 400 -1.25 -15.11 22.67
CA VAL A 400 -1.92 -14.03 23.41
C VAL A 400 -3.24 -13.65 22.77
#